data_3ddf4657874ffa4737d2dcc35b84605f
#
_entry.id   3ddf4657874ffa4737d2dcc35b84605f
#
_cell.length_a   1.000
_cell.length_b   1.000
_cell.length_c   1.000
_cell.angle_alpha   90.00
_cell.angle_beta   90.00
_cell.angle_gamma   90.00
#
_symmetry.space_group_name_H-M   'P 1'
#
loop_
_entity.id
_entity.type
_entity.pdbx_description
1 polymer ?
#
loop_
_entity_poly.entity_id
_entity_poly.type
_entity_poly.pdbx_seq_one_letter_code
_entity_poly.pdbx_strand_id
1 'polypeptide(L)'
;MAHLYVIAGHGAGDCGAVGYGYTEAERVRALASRLSTLGGGNVTIADMNRNWYADNGIMSLNIPKDWQILELHMDSNVPSVKGGHVIIEEGYSPDKYDTALANFISSFFPGRAEKIKPRDDLANPWRAAQRGYSYRLLENGFITNSGDLNKFNGQMGDLARGILNAFGIATASPAKEDSDGKVTSGGTSQDSVQHY
;
A
#
# COMPACT_ATOMS: atom_id res chain seq x y z
N MET A 1 -8.73 -3.99 16.36
CA MET A 1 -7.90 -3.21 15.43
C MET A 1 -7.09 -4.22 14.63
N ALA A 2 -7.07 -4.13 13.31
CA ALA A 2 -6.29 -5.08 12.50
C ALA A 2 -4.80 -4.77 12.62
N HIS A 3 -3.95 -5.77 12.48
CA HIS A 3 -2.54 -5.60 12.15
C HIS A 3 -2.33 -5.87 10.66
N LEU A 4 -1.72 -4.92 9.96
CA LEU A 4 -1.52 -4.99 8.52
C LEU A 4 -0.09 -5.43 8.19
N TYR A 5 0.05 -6.52 7.42
CA TYR A 5 1.30 -6.95 6.83
C TYR A 5 1.32 -6.56 5.37
N VAL A 6 2.16 -5.59 5.00
CA VAL A 6 2.19 -4.99 3.67
C VAL A 6 3.31 -5.58 2.84
N ILE A 7 2.97 -6.10 1.67
CA ILE A 7 3.90 -6.56 0.64
C ILE A 7 3.90 -5.52 -0.48
N ALA A 8 5.05 -4.98 -0.82
CA ALA A 8 5.23 -4.19 -2.03
C ALA A 8 5.47 -5.14 -3.20
N GLY A 9 4.61 -5.13 -4.18
CA GLY A 9 4.74 -5.96 -5.38
C GLY A 9 6.04 -5.71 -6.14
N HIS A 10 6.44 -6.68 -6.97
CA HIS A 10 7.66 -6.62 -7.77
C HIS A 10 8.95 -6.50 -6.95
N GLY A 11 10.06 -6.04 -7.53
CA GLY A 11 11.37 -5.85 -6.89
C GLY A 11 12.37 -6.95 -7.20
N ALA A 12 13.58 -6.89 -6.63
CA ALA A 12 14.68 -7.84 -6.89
C ALA A 12 14.91 -8.10 -8.39
N GLY A 13 15.02 -7.02 -9.19
CA GLY A 13 15.25 -7.09 -10.64
C GLY A 13 13.99 -7.02 -11.51
N ASP A 14 12.80 -7.05 -10.90
CA ASP A 14 11.52 -6.86 -11.55
C ASP A 14 10.97 -5.46 -11.23
N CYS A 15 10.91 -4.59 -12.23
CA CYS A 15 10.42 -3.22 -12.06
C CYS A 15 8.88 -3.13 -12.11
N GLY A 16 8.18 -4.21 -12.48
CA GLY A 16 6.75 -4.16 -12.77
C GLY A 16 6.42 -3.32 -13.99
N ALA A 17 5.21 -2.85 -14.07
CA ALA A 17 4.77 -1.96 -15.13
C ALA A 17 5.51 -0.60 -15.10
N VAL A 18 5.61 0.05 -16.26
CA VAL A 18 6.29 1.34 -16.43
C VAL A 18 5.34 2.34 -17.08
N GLY A 19 5.26 3.55 -16.52
CA GLY A 19 4.46 4.64 -17.08
C GLY A 19 5.01 6.00 -16.68
N TYR A 20 5.08 6.92 -17.65
CA TYR A 20 5.49 8.32 -17.45
C TYR A 20 6.80 8.50 -16.67
N GLY A 21 7.77 7.61 -16.88
CA GLY A 21 9.09 7.68 -16.24
C GLY A 21 9.15 7.07 -14.83
N TYR A 22 8.08 6.45 -14.33
CA TYR A 22 8.01 5.74 -13.05
C TYR A 22 7.90 4.23 -13.28
N THR A 23 8.39 3.45 -12.32
CA THR A 23 8.17 2.01 -12.24
C THR A 23 7.16 1.68 -11.15
N GLU A 24 6.40 0.63 -11.35
CA GLU A 24 5.44 0.15 -10.37
C GLU A 24 6.14 -0.21 -9.05
N ALA A 25 7.24 -0.98 -9.13
CA ALA A 25 8.02 -1.38 -7.96
C ALA A 25 8.44 -0.17 -7.09
N GLU A 26 8.85 0.93 -7.70
CA GLU A 26 9.22 2.16 -6.99
C GLU A 26 8.01 2.82 -6.31
N ARG A 27 6.88 2.90 -7.03
CA ARG A 27 5.68 3.57 -6.53
C ARG A 27 5.05 2.82 -5.36
N VAL A 28 4.90 1.50 -5.47
CA VAL A 28 4.31 0.71 -4.38
C VAL A 28 5.20 0.66 -3.13
N ARG A 29 6.52 0.77 -3.28
CA ARG A 29 7.45 0.90 -2.14
C ARG A 29 7.32 2.24 -1.43
N ALA A 30 7.14 3.31 -2.20
CA ALA A 30 6.87 4.63 -1.63
C ALA A 30 5.56 4.62 -0.82
N LEU A 31 4.51 3.99 -1.34
CA LEU A 31 3.24 3.84 -0.63
C LEU A 31 3.38 2.95 0.62
N ALA A 32 4.10 1.82 0.53
CA ALA A 32 4.37 0.95 1.68
C ALA A 32 5.08 1.71 2.81
N SER A 33 6.10 2.50 2.48
CA SER A 33 6.81 3.35 3.45
C SER A 33 5.86 4.36 4.09
N ARG A 34 4.94 4.95 3.32
CA ARG A 34 3.96 5.90 3.83
C ARG A 34 2.95 5.24 4.77
N LEU A 35 2.50 4.03 4.44
CA LEU A 35 1.63 3.22 5.30
C LEU A 35 2.29 2.91 6.65
N SER A 36 3.57 2.51 6.63
CA SER A 36 4.33 2.26 7.86
C SER A 36 4.44 3.51 8.75
N THR A 37 4.79 4.66 8.15
CA THR A 37 4.91 5.92 8.88
C THR A 37 3.59 6.33 9.54
N LEU A 38 2.47 6.19 8.85
CA LEU A 38 1.15 6.63 9.35
C LEU A 38 0.47 5.62 10.26
N GLY A 39 0.69 4.32 10.03
CA GLY A 39 0.06 3.25 10.79
C GLY A 39 0.84 2.80 12.03
N GLY A 40 2.13 3.19 12.11
CA GLY A 40 2.99 2.90 13.25
C GLY A 40 3.05 1.42 13.58
N GLY A 41 2.94 1.06 14.87
CA GLY A 41 3.04 -0.32 15.34
C GLY A 41 1.95 -1.28 14.84
N ASN A 42 0.92 -0.78 14.14
CA ASN A 42 -0.11 -1.62 13.54
C ASN A 42 0.21 -2.04 12.10
N VAL A 43 1.35 -1.64 11.56
CA VAL A 43 1.78 -1.95 10.19
C VAL A 43 3.18 -2.55 10.21
N THR A 44 3.32 -3.72 9.64
CA THR A 44 4.61 -4.37 9.36
C THR A 44 4.82 -4.41 7.86
N ILE A 45 5.97 -3.93 7.40
CA ILE A 45 6.34 -4.01 5.99
C ILE A 45 7.18 -5.27 5.76
N ALA A 46 6.79 -6.05 4.77
CA ALA A 46 7.57 -7.18 4.28
C ALA A 46 8.91 -6.70 3.71
N ASP A 47 9.91 -7.58 3.65
CA ASP A 47 11.20 -7.24 3.06
C ASP A 47 11.01 -6.72 1.62
N MET A 48 11.26 -5.43 1.43
CA MET A 48 11.11 -4.73 0.16
C MET A 48 12.22 -5.03 -0.86
N ASN A 49 13.28 -5.73 -0.44
CA ASN A 49 14.35 -6.19 -1.35
C ASN A 49 14.02 -7.54 -2.01
N ARG A 50 12.89 -8.16 -1.65
CA ARG A 50 12.43 -9.42 -2.24
C ARG A 50 11.42 -9.16 -3.34
N ASN A 51 11.36 -10.10 -4.29
CA ASN A 51 10.19 -10.30 -5.14
C ASN A 51 9.38 -11.49 -4.57
N TRP A 52 8.36 -11.17 -3.76
CA TRP A 52 7.54 -12.15 -3.03
C TRP A 52 6.78 -13.12 -3.94
N TYR A 53 6.56 -12.72 -5.18
CA TYR A 53 6.00 -13.58 -6.21
C TYR A 53 7.05 -14.59 -6.73
N ALA A 54 8.21 -14.11 -7.13
CA ALA A 54 9.23 -14.92 -7.80
C ALA A 54 9.90 -15.95 -6.84
N ASP A 55 10.06 -15.60 -5.57
CA ASP A 55 10.71 -16.45 -4.58
C ASP A 55 9.75 -17.30 -3.72
N ASN A 56 8.46 -17.33 -4.06
CA ASN A 56 7.41 -18.03 -3.30
C ASN A 56 7.32 -17.59 -1.82
N GLY A 57 7.62 -16.34 -1.52
CA GLY A 57 7.80 -15.84 -0.16
C GLY A 57 6.63 -16.12 0.78
N ILE A 58 5.39 -16.06 0.28
CA ILE A 58 4.19 -16.34 1.08
C ILE A 58 4.14 -17.80 1.59
N MET A 59 4.69 -18.75 0.83
CA MET A 59 4.70 -20.17 1.26
C MET A 59 5.56 -20.41 2.49
N SER A 60 6.59 -19.60 2.72
CA SER A 60 7.47 -19.65 3.90
C SER A 60 7.11 -18.61 4.97
N LEU A 61 6.11 -17.79 4.74
CA LEU A 61 5.71 -16.73 5.66
C LEU A 61 5.24 -17.31 7.01
N ASN A 62 5.73 -16.71 8.10
CA ASN A 62 5.34 -17.10 9.47
C ASN A 62 4.96 -15.84 10.27
N ILE A 63 3.71 -15.45 10.16
CA ILE A 63 3.10 -14.34 10.90
C ILE A 63 1.81 -14.83 11.59
N PRO A 64 1.27 -14.11 12.59
CA PRO A 64 -0.02 -14.42 13.18
C PRO A 64 -1.13 -14.52 12.12
N LYS A 65 -2.02 -15.51 12.26
CA LYS A 65 -3.08 -15.77 11.27
C LYS A 65 -4.20 -14.73 11.26
N ASP A 66 -4.31 -13.95 12.31
CA ASP A 66 -5.26 -12.84 12.44
C ASP A 66 -4.75 -11.53 11.79
N TRP A 67 -3.49 -11.49 11.36
CA TRP A 67 -2.96 -10.39 10.59
C TRP A 67 -3.55 -10.37 9.17
N GLN A 68 -3.68 -9.16 8.62
CA GLN A 68 -4.22 -8.92 7.29
C GLN A 68 -3.08 -8.67 6.32
N ILE A 69 -2.93 -9.50 5.29
CA ILE A 69 -1.93 -9.28 4.25
C ILE A 69 -2.53 -8.37 3.17
N LEU A 70 -1.80 -7.32 2.84
CA LEU A 70 -2.10 -6.40 1.75
C LEU A 70 -0.91 -6.35 0.80
N GLU A 71 -1.08 -6.84 -0.41
CA GLU A 71 -0.08 -6.70 -1.48
C GLU A 71 -0.42 -5.49 -2.36
N LEU A 72 0.54 -4.62 -2.59
CA LEU A 72 0.36 -3.36 -3.31
C LEU A 72 0.85 -3.49 -4.75
N HIS A 73 0.00 -3.09 -5.69
CA HIS A 73 0.25 -3.04 -7.12
C HIS A 73 -0.29 -1.75 -7.76
N MET A 74 0.10 -1.51 -9.00
CA MET A 74 -0.53 -0.56 -9.92
C MET A 74 -0.77 -1.29 -11.24
N ASP A 75 -2.01 -1.26 -11.72
CA ASP A 75 -2.41 -1.89 -12.97
C ASP A 75 -1.80 -1.17 -14.20
N SER A 76 -1.78 -1.85 -15.34
CA SER A 76 -1.33 -1.28 -16.59
C SER A 76 -2.20 -1.71 -17.76
N ASN A 77 -2.49 -0.77 -18.65
CA ASN A 77 -3.25 -1.02 -19.88
C ASN A 77 -3.03 0.16 -20.84
N VAL A 78 -3.86 0.27 -21.89
CA VAL A 78 -3.88 1.48 -22.72
C VAL A 78 -4.19 2.72 -21.87
N PRO A 79 -3.68 3.92 -22.21
CA PRO A 79 -3.75 5.11 -21.34
C PRO A 79 -5.16 5.58 -20.97
N SER A 80 -6.20 5.18 -21.71
CA SER A 80 -7.60 5.52 -21.41
C SER A 80 -8.21 4.67 -20.28
N VAL A 81 -7.62 3.53 -19.95
CA VAL A 81 -8.09 2.65 -18.85
C VAL A 81 -7.58 3.19 -17.52
N LYS A 82 -8.45 3.22 -16.51
CA LYS A 82 -8.18 3.80 -15.20
C LYS A 82 -8.99 3.14 -14.10
N GLY A 83 -8.65 3.47 -12.86
CA GLY A 83 -9.42 3.11 -11.66
C GLY A 83 -8.75 2.03 -10.82
N GLY A 84 -9.00 2.05 -9.52
CA GLY A 84 -8.47 1.08 -8.56
C GLY A 84 -9.48 0.01 -8.20
N HIS A 85 -8.99 -1.17 -7.80
CA HIS A 85 -9.83 -2.28 -7.36
C HIS A 85 -9.05 -3.23 -6.45
N VAL A 86 -9.78 -4.08 -5.77
CA VAL A 86 -9.23 -5.15 -4.91
C VAL A 86 -9.34 -6.48 -5.63
N ILE A 87 -8.32 -7.31 -5.51
CA ILE A 87 -8.32 -8.70 -6.00
C ILE A 87 -8.25 -9.63 -4.79
N ILE A 88 -9.11 -10.63 -4.81
CA ILE A 88 -9.13 -11.74 -3.84
C ILE A 88 -9.02 -13.08 -4.57
N GLU A 89 -8.66 -14.14 -3.87
CA GLU A 89 -8.67 -15.49 -4.43
C GLU A 89 -10.09 -15.93 -4.79
N GLU A 90 -10.27 -16.55 -5.95
CA GLU A 90 -11.56 -17.08 -6.37
C GLU A 90 -12.04 -18.20 -5.43
N GLY A 91 -13.34 -18.27 -5.21
CA GLY A 91 -13.97 -19.19 -4.25
C GLY A 91 -14.05 -18.66 -2.82
N TYR A 92 -13.47 -17.51 -2.54
CA TYR A 92 -13.62 -16.82 -1.25
C TYR A 92 -14.62 -15.67 -1.34
N SER A 93 -15.37 -15.47 -0.27
CA SER A 93 -16.26 -14.30 -0.14
C SER A 93 -15.49 -13.12 0.43
N PRO A 94 -15.72 -11.90 -0.08
CA PRO A 94 -15.13 -10.69 0.49
C PRO A 94 -15.47 -10.53 1.97
N ASP A 95 -14.46 -10.22 2.77
CA ASP A 95 -14.65 -9.87 4.17
C ASP A 95 -14.95 -8.36 4.34
N LYS A 96 -15.07 -7.93 5.61
CA LYS A 96 -15.32 -6.52 5.92
C LYS A 96 -14.19 -5.58 5.47
N TYR A 97 -12.94 -6.07 5.48
CA TYR A 97 -11.77 -5.29 5.08
C TYR A 97 -11.69 -5.17 3.56
N ASP A 98 -11.97 -6.27 2.84
CA ASP A 98 -12.06 -6.25 1.37
C ASP A 98 -13.12 -5.26 0.91
N THR A 99 -14.30 -5.31 1.53
CA THR A 99 -15.41 -4.40 1.22
C THR A 99 -15.08 -2.94 1.52
N ALA A 100 -14.52 -2.65 2.68
CA ALA A 100 -14.14 -1.29 3.06
C ALA A 100 -13.03 -0.74 2.15
N LEU A 101 -12.00 -1.54 1.88
CA LEU A 101 -10.90 -1.16 1.00
C LEU A 101 -11.37 -0.93 -0.44
N ALA A 102 -12.23 -1.81 -0.98
CA ALA A 102 -12.76 -1.69 -2.32
C ALA A 102 -13.65 -0.44 -2.48
N ASN A 103 -14.46 -0.11 -1.49
CA ASN A 103 -15.25 1.12 -1.50
C ASN A 103 -14.35 2.37 -1.47
N PHE A 104 -13.31 2.36 -0.66
CA PHE A 104 -12.35 3.45 -0.62
C PHE A 104 -11.62 3.59 -1.95
N ILE A 105 -10.95 2.54 -2.43
CA ILE A 105 -10.08 2.63 -3.59
C ILE A 105 -10.85 2.95 -4.88
N SER A 106 -12.06 2.42 -5.05
CA SER A 106 -12.90 2.72 -6.21
C SER A 106 -13.44 4.16 -6.21
N SER A 107 -13.55 4.78 -5.04
CA SER A 107 -13.88 6.21 -4.91
C SER A 107 -12.65 7.08 -5.11
N PHE A 108 -11.50 6.64 -4.61
CA PHE A 108 -10.24 7.36 -4.76
C PHE A 108 -9.74 7.30 -6.21
N PHE A 109 -9.74 6.14 -6.84
CA PHE A 109 -9.43 5.95 -8.26
C PHE A 109 -10.68 5.42 -9.00
N PRO A 110 -11.59 6.28 -9.46
CA PRO A 110 -12.81 5.84 -10.15
C PRO A 110 -12.51 5.40 -11.59
N GLY A 111 -13.24 4.38 -12.07
CA GLY A 111 -13.16 3.93 -13.46
C GLY A 111 -13.31 2.44 -13.69
N ARG A 112 -13.20 1.62 -12.64
CA ARG A 112 -13.47 0.18 -12.73
C ARG A 112 -14.92 -0.12 -12.40
N ALA A 113 -15.55 -1.00 -13.21
CA ALA A 113 -16.92 -1.45 -12.94
C ALA A 113 -16.95 -2.39 -11.73
N GLU A 114 -15.98 -3.30 -11.63
CA GLU A 114 -15.84 -4.24 -10.53
C GLU A 114 -14.90 -3.67 -9.48
N LYS A 115 -15.40 -3.49 -8.26
CA LYS A 115 -14.60 -3.00 -7.13
C LYS A 115 -13.78 -4.10 -6.47
N ILE A 116 -14.30 -5.33 -6.48
CA ILE A 116 -13.64 -6.54 -6.00
C ILE A 116 -13.68 -7.55 -7.13
N LYS A 117 -12.52 -8.07 -7.49
CA LYS A 117 -12.37 -9.04 -8.57
C LYS A 117 -11.80 -10.35 -8.02
N PRO A 118 -12.61 -11.42 -7.97
CA PRO A 118 -12.08 -12.77 -7.71
C PRO A 118 -11.19 -13.23 -8.87
N ARG A 119 -10.05 -13.85 -8.56
CA ARG A 119 -9.11 -14.39 -9.56
C ARG A 119 -8.49 -15.69 -9.06
N ASP A 120 -8.35 -16.67 -9.96
CA ASP A 120 -7.73 -17.98 -9.75
C ASP A 120 -6.37 -18.14 -10.45
N ASP A 121 -5.96 -17.13 -11.23
CA ASP A 121 -4.77 -17.16 -12.06
C ASP A 121 -3.56 -16.39 -11.45
N LEU A 122 -3.69 -15.92 -10.21
CA LEU A 122 -2.63 -15.23 -9.49
C LEU A 122 -2.02 -16.14 -8.39
N ALA A 123 -0.69 -16.24 -8.39
CA ALA A 123 -0.02 -17.17 -7.49
C ALA A 123 -0.07 -16.73 -6.01
N ASN A 124 0.09 -15.45 -5.71
CA ASN A 124 0.16 -15.00 -4.31
C ASN A 124 -1.19 -15.09 -3.57
N PRO A 125 -2.35 -14.71 -4.14
CA PRO A 125 -3.65 -15.00 -3.54
C PRO A 125 -3.84 -16.48 -3.23
N TRP A 126 -3.56 -17.38 -4.22
CA TRP A 126 -3.63 -18.82 -4.03
C TRP A 126 -2.70 -19.32 -2.91
N ARG A 127 -1.43 -18.87 -2.88
CA ARG A 127 -0.46 -19.25 -1.85
C ARG A 127 -0.92 -18.84 -0.45
N ALA A 128 -1.46 -17.63 -0.32
CA ALA A 128 -1.99 -17.14 0.94
C ALA A 128 -3.19 -17.96 1.41
N ALA A 129 -4.10 -18.32 0.51
CA ALA A 129 -5.23 -19.19 0.78
C ALA A 129 -4.76 -20.58 1.27
N GLN A 130 -3.79 -21.20 0.59
CA GLN A 130 -3.19 -22.48 1.02
C GLN A 130 -2.56 -22.41 2.43
N ARG A 131 -2.07 -21.25 2.79
CA ARG A 131 -1.45 -21.00 4.12
C ARG A 131 -2.47 -20.56 5.16
N GLY A 132 -3.76 -20.36 4.80
CA GLY A 132 -4.81 -19.89 5.70
C GLY A 132 -4.59 -18.44 6.17
N TYR A 133 -4.02 -17.59 5.34
CA TYR A 133 -3.88 -16.16 5.60
C TYR A 133 -5.04 -15.37 4.99
N SER A 134 -5.49 -14.33 5.66
CA SER A 134 -6.38 -13.31 5.11
C SER A 134 -5.56 -12.38 4.22
N TYR A 135 -5.82 -12.42 2.91
CA TYR A 135 -4.99 -11.76 1.89
C TYR A 135 -5.87 -11.02 0.88
N ARG A 136 -5.38 -9.87 0.43
CA ARG A 136 -5.89 -9.15 -0.76
C ARG A 136 -4.75 -8.44 -1.47
N LEU A 137 -4.88 -8.35 -2.81
CA LEU A 137 -4.03 -7.53 -3.66
C LEU A 137 -4.80 -6.25 -3.99
N LEU A 138 -4.14 -5.12 -3.90
CA LEU A 138 -4.70 -3.80 -4.18
C LEU A 138 -4.06 -3.20 -5.42
N GLU A 139 -4.87 -2.99 -6.43
CA GLU A 139 -4.52 -2.19 -7.61
C GLU A 139 -4.80 -0.71 -7.35
N ASN A 140 -3.74 0.06 -7.18
CA ASN A 140 -3.78 1.48 -6.83
C ASN A 140 -3.90 2.39 -8.06
N GLY A 141 -4.88 2.11 -8.92
CA GLY A 141 -5.02 2.78 -10.22
C GLY A 141 -4.03 2.26 -11.26
N PHE A 142 -4.01 2.91 -12.41
CA PHE A 142 -3.19 2.52 -13.56
C PHE A 142 -1.95 3.40 -13.67
N ILE A 143 -0.75 2.80 -13.64
CA ILE A 143 0.51 3.53 -13.86
C ILE A 143 0.59 4.12 -15.28
N THR A 144 -0.11 3.52 -16.25
CA THR A 144 -0.20 3.96 -17.63
C THR A 144 -1.28 5.03 -17.87
N ASN A 145 -2.09 5.38 -16.86
CA ASN A 145 -3.04 6.48 -16.91
C ASN A 145 -2.48 7.69 -16.17
N SER A 146 -2.31 8.82 -16.86
CA SER A 146 -1.71 10.03 -16.27
C SER A 146 -2.53 10.60 -15.10
N GLY A 147 -3.86 10.48 -15.15
CA GLY A 147 -4.74 10.96 -14.08
C GLY A 147 -4.58 10.16 -12.80
N ASP A 148 -4.56 8.82 -12.91
CA ASP A 148 -4.36 7.92 -11.77
C ASP A 148 -2.96 8.11 -11.18
N LEU A 149 -1.92 8.13 -12.03
CA LEU A 149 -0.54 8.29 -11.57
C LEU A 149 -0.29 9.66 -10.91
N ASN A 150 -0.82 10.75 -11.48
CA ASN A 150 -0.71 12.08 -10.88
C ASN A 150 -1.42 12.14 -9.52
N LYS A 151 -2.59 11.51 -9.42
CA LYS A 151 -3.31 11.43 -8.15
C LYS A 151 -2.57 10.56 -7.13
N PHE A 152 -2.04 9.42 -7.54
CA PHE A 152 -1.20 8.57 -6.70
C PHE A 152 -0.02 9.36 -6.12
N ASN A 153 0.73 10.07 -6.97
CA ASN A 153 1.90 10.83 -6.55
C ASN A 153 1.54 12.05 -5.68
N GLY A 154 0.55 12.83 -6.09
CA GLY A 154 0.17 14.08 -5.42
C GLY A 154 -0.65 13.89 -4.14
N GLN A 155 -1.34 12.77 -3.98
CA GLN A 155 -2.22 12.49 -2.84
C GLN A 155 -1.86 11.18 -2.11
N MET A 156 -0.58 10.79 -2.14
CA MET A 156 -0.12 9.53 -1.52
C MET A 156 -0.41 9.48 -0.01
N GLY A 157 -0.37 10.61 0.68
CA GLY A 157 -0.72 10.70 2.09
C GLY A 157 -2.18 10.36 2.35
N ASP A 158 -3.10 10.87 1.53
CA ASP A 158 -4.53 10.61 1.64
C ASP A 158 -4.86 9.18 1.21
N LEU A 159 -4.20 8.68 0.17
CA LEU A 159 -4.29 7.28 -0.24
C LEU A 159 -3.91 6.35 0.92
N ALA A 160 -2.77 6.58 1.56
CA ALA A 160 -2.31 5.77 2.69
C ALA A 160 -3.27 5.86 3.90
N ARG A 161 -3.78 7.05 4.24
CA ARG A 161 -4.77 7.21 5.31
C ARG A 161 -6.06 6.44 5.02
N GLY A 162 -6.56 6.53 3.79
CA GLY A 162 -7.78 5.82 3.40
C GLY A 162 -7.62 4.31 3.44
N ILE A 163 -6.46 3.79 3.00
CA ILE A 163 -6.14 2.36 3.13
C ILE A 163 -6.14 1.96 4.62
N LEU A 164 -5.42 2.68 5.48
CA LEU A 164 -5.35 2.36 6.92
C LEU A 164 -6.72 2.41 7.58
N ASN A 165 -7.55 3.41 7.24
CA ASN A 165 -8.91 3.53 7.75
C ASN A 165 -9.79 2.34 7.35
N ALA A 166 -9.60 1.76 6.14
CA ALA A 166 -10.34 0.57 5.72
C ALA A 166 -10.05 -0.65 6.63
N PHE A 167 -8.87 -0.69 7.24
CA PHE A 167 -8.50 -1.72 8.23
C PHE A 167 -8.79 -1.31 9.68
N GLY A 168 -9.42 -0.16 9.91
CA GLY A 168 -9.70 0.36 11.24
C GLY A 168 -8.44 0.81 12.00
N ILE A 169 -7.35 1.11 11.29
CA ILE A 169 -6.10 1.60 11.86
C ILE A 169 -6.17 3.13 11.92
N ALA A 170 -6.12 3.68 13.13
CA ALA A 170 -6.07 5.12 13.32
C ALA A 170 -4.72 5.69 12.83
N THR A 171 -4.79 6.76 12.08
CA THR A 171 -3.59 7.49 11.62
C THR A 171 -3.35 8.70 12.49
N ALA A 172 -2.09 9.06 12.72
CA ALA A 172 -1.78 10.34 13.34
C ALA A 172 -2.38 11.47 12.48
N SER A 173 -2.99 12.46 13.12
CA SER A 173 -3.43 13.68 12.43
C SER A 173 -2.24 14.28 11.68
N PRO A 174 -2.45 14.83 10.46
CA PRO A 174 -1.39 15.56 9.80
C PRO A 174 -0.91 16.65 10.76
N ALA A 175 0.39 16.67 11.06
CA ALA A 175 0.98 17.87 11.63
C ALA A 175 0.58 19.02 10.68
N LYS A 176 0.05 20.11 11.22
CA LYS A 176 -0.19 21.32 10.42
C LYS A 176 1.17 21.68 9.82
N GLU A 177 1.29 21.57 8.52
CA GLU A 177 2.39 22.21 7.81
C GLU A 177 2.16 23.70 8.00
N ASP A 178 3.01 24.34 8.80
CA ASP A 178 3.04 25.78 8.87
C ASP A 178 3.37 26.29 7.47
N SER A 179 2.63 27.30 7.02
CA SER A 179 2.64 27.86 5.67
C SER A 179 4.00 28.47 5.24
N ASP A 180 5.05 28.30 6.03
CA ASP A 180 6.37 28.88 5.79
C ASP A 180 7.51 27.89 5.52
N GLY A 181 7.23 26.58 5.36
CA GLY A 181 8.28 25.64 4.91
C GLY A 181 9.54 25.57 5.79
N LYS A 182 9.48 26.03 7.04
CA LYS A 182 10.62 26.08 7.96
C LYS A 182 10.45 25.04 9.05
N VAL A 183 11.21 23.97 8.95
CA VAL A 183 11.38 23.01 10.04
C VAL A 183 12.15 23.69 11.16
N THR A 184 11.48 24.10 12.22
CA THR A 184 12.14 24.49 13.46
C THR A 184 12.44 23.24 14.27
N SER A 185 13.67 22.78 14.22
CA SER A 185 14.22 21.88 15.21
C SER A 185 14.30 22.61 16.53
N GLY A 186 13.51 22.22 17.53
CA GLY A 186 13.64 22.70 18.89
C GLY A 186 14.96 22.23 19.48
N GLY A 187 15.96 23.06 19.43
CA GLY A 187 17.18 22.90 20.17
C GLY A 187 16.99 23.48 21.56
N THR A 188 17.05 22.67 22.58
CA THR A 188 17.24 23.10 23.96
C THR A 188 18.63 23.63 24.11
N SER A 189 18.75 24.95 24.28
CA SER A 189 19.97 25.58 24.77
C SER A 189 20.13 25.25 26.24
N GLN A 190 21.26 24.70 26.64
CA GLN A 190 21.80 24.85 27.98
C GLN A 190 23.09 25.66 27.89
N ASP A 191 22.98 26.84 28.48
CA ASP A 191 24.10 27.67 28.88
C ASP A 191 24.93 26.98 29.97
N SER A 192 26.23 27.12 29.90
CA SER A 192 27.13 27.31 31.04
C SER A 192 28.52 27.71 30.50
N VAL A 193 28.86 28.94 30.52
CA VAL A 193 29.61 29.75 31.46
C VAL A 193 30.96 29.12 31.90
N GLN A 194 32.00 29.86 31.53
CA GLN A 194 33.17 30.39 32.28
C GLN A 194 34.53 29.69 32.16
N HIS A 195 35.43 30.57 31.82
CA HIS A 195 36.69 31.01 32.41
C HIS A 195 38.00 30.24 32.04
N TYR A 196 38.86 30.99 31.58
CA TYR A 196 40.24 31.49 31.62
C TYR A 196 40.92 31.46 30.26
#